data_d449539989744696b0d5b5c33c2d1a52
#
_entry.id   d449539989744696b0d5b5c33c2d1a52
#
_cell.length_a   1.000
_cell.length_b   1.000
_cell.length_c   1.000
_cell.angle_alpha   90.00
_cell.angle_beta   90.00
_cell.angle_gamma   90.00
#
_symmetry.space_group_name_H-M   'P 1'
#
loop_
_entity.id
_entity.type
_entity.pdbx_description
1 polymer ?
#
loop_
_entity_poly.entity_id
_entity_poly.type
_entity_poly.pdbx_seq_one_letter_code
_entity_poly.pdbx_strand_id
1 'polypeptide(L)'
;MIHSHAPRPWVGIIANPVSARDIRRVVGHAGTLPLAERVNLLLRLMASLAACGIGEVRMMPDREGLRALLLRDLAQRPDWRLPQLDWLPGTVTATVQDTFEAAKWMQQAGAAAIVVLGGDGTHRAVARHCGEVPIVGLSTGTNNAWPEMREPTVLGLALGLYASGRIPVEKALVWNKWLDIVITEADGTLRRDIALVDAAITGEQFIGARSIWSTGALSQLFLSFAEPQAVGLSAIGGLLQPVGRRENDGLQITFGSGGCRLLAPVAPGVLSEVDIAHWQPLQHGVPQSTLLRQGVIAVDGERELSFNPTQRVIISLRERAFRSLDINACLHYAAQAQLLRHGA
;
A
#
# COMPACT_ATOMS: atom_id res chain seq x y z
N MET A 1 24.39 -24.96 30.12
CA MET A 1 23.23 -24.89 29.21
C MET A 1 23.16 -23.49 28.67
N ILE A 2 23.54 -23.30 27.41
CA ILE A 2 23.44 -22.00 26.72
C ILE A 2 21.98 -21.86 26.32
N HIS A 3 21.21 -21.08 27.08
CA HIS A 3 19.88 -20.68 26.65
C HIS A 3 20.04 -19.82 25.38
N SER A 4 19.81 -20.43 24.22
CA SER A 4 19.60 -19.71 22.98
C SER A 4 18.36 -18.84 23.18
N HIS A 5 18.55 -17.56 23.56
CA HIS A 5 17.47 -16.59 23.52
C HIS A 5 17.11 -16.41 22.05
N ALA A 6 15.93 -16.88 21.66
CA ALA A 6 15.35 -16.48 20.38
C ALA A 6 15.43 -14.95 20.29
N PRO A 7 15.86 -14.38 19.14
CA PRO A 7 15.97 -12.94 19.00
C PRO A 7 14.61 -12.30 19.34
N ARG A 8 14.65 -11.24 20.15
CA ARG A 8 13.43 -10.54 20.54
C ARG A 8 12.74 -9.98 19.28
N PRO A 9 11.43 -10.15 19.15
CA PRO A 9 10.72 -9.63 18.00
C PRO A 9 10.82 -8.10 17.94
N TRP A 10 11.03 -7.57 16.76
CA TRP A 10 11.07 -6.15 16.49
C TRP A 10 10.19 -5.78 15.30
N VAL A 11 9.73 -4.54 15.24
CA VAL A 11 8.84 -4.03 14.20
C VAL A 11 9.57 -2.99 13.35
N GLY A 12 9.47 -3.16 12.02
CA GLY A 12 9.96 -2.18 11.07
C GLY A 12 8.95 -1.06 10.83
N ILE A 13 9.42 0.17 10.64
CA ILE A 13 8.58 1.31 10.24
C ILE A 13 9.17 1.98 9.00
N ILE A 14 8.37 2.07 7.95
CA ILE A 14 8.66 2.82 6.73
C ILE A 14 7.70 3.99 6.65
N ALA A 15 8.22 5.20 6.78
CA ALA A 15 7.49 6.45 6.68
C ALA A 15 8.24 7.38 5.73
N ASN A 16 7.98 7.23 4.41
CA ASN A 16 8.64 8.08 3.40
C ASN A 16 7.86 9.39 3.23
N PRO A 17 8.39 10.54 3.71
CA PRO A 17 7.72 11.83 3.58
C PRO A 17 7.55 12.28 2.11
N VAL A 18 8.44 11.84 1.22
CA VAL A 18 8.42 12.21 -0.21
C VAL A 18 7.21 11.61 -0.95
N SER A 19 6.67 10.50 -0.47
CA SER A 19 5.46 9.89 -1.04
C SER A 19 4.22 10.79 -1.02
N ALA A 20 4.27 11.89 -0.26
CA ALA A 20 3.19 12.88 -0.18
C ALA A 20 3.09 13.82 -1.40
N ARG A 21 4.00 13.73 -2.37
CA ARG A 21 4.04 14.60 -3.57
C ARG A 21 3.18 14.08 -4.72
N ASP A 22 2.15 13.31 -4.44
CA ASP A 22 1.19 12.86 -5.45
C ASP A 22 0.51 14.07 -6.11
N ILE A 23 0.71 14.20 -7.41
CA ILE A 23 0.18 15.28 -8.24
C ILE A 23 -1.36 15.30 -8.26
N ARG A 24 -2.02 14.16 -8.03
CA ARG A 24 -3.48 14.06 -7.88
C ARG A 24 -3.99 14.89 -6.69
N ARG A 25 -3.16 15.16 -5.70
CA ARG A 25 -3.47 16.00 -4.54
C ARG A 25 -3.54 17.49 -4.90
N VAL A 26 -2.90 17.90 -5.98
CA VAL A 26 -2.92 19.29 -6.46
C VAL A 26 -4.24 19.61 -7.17
N VAL A 27 -4.86 18.62 -7.79
CA VAL A 27 -6.12 18.78 -8.55
C VAL A 27 -7.35 18.48 -7.69
N GLY A 28 -7.25 17.52 -6.78
CA GLY A 28 -8.28 17.23 -5.77
C GLY A 28 -7.98 17.98 -4.47
N HIS A 29 -9.01 18.38 -3.75
CA HIS A 29 -8.90 19.00 -2.41
C HIS A 29 -8.36 18.00 -1.34
N ALA A 30 -7.36 17.19 -1.70
CA ALA A 30 -6.78 16.18 -0.82
C ALA A 30 -5.64 16.79 0.01
N GLY A 31 -5.84 16.89 1.31
CA GLY A 31 -4.83 17.38 2.26
C GLY A 31 -3.65 16.39 2.42
N THR A 32 -2.46 16.94 2.62
CA THR A 32 -1.31 16.15 3.12
C THR A 32 -1.28 16.21 4.64
N LEU A 33 -1.05 15.06 5.29
CA LEU A 33 -0.91 15.02 6.74
C LEU A 33 0.38 15.76 7.16
N PRO A 34 0.29 16.80 8.03
CA PRO A 34 1.47 17.52 8.51
C PRO A 34 2.49 16.59 9.19
N LEU A 35 3.78 16.97 9.17
CA LEU A 35 4.83 16.17 9.83
C LEU A 35 4.56 15.96 11.33
N ALA A 36 4.06 16.97 12.03
CA ALA A 36 3.69 16.86 13.43
C ALA A 36 2.62 15.78 13.67
N GLU A 37 1.63 15.71 12.81
CA GLU A 37 0.60 14.67 12.93
C GLU A 37 1.16 13.27 12.63
N ARG A 38 2.09 13.15 11.68
CA ARG A 38 2.78 11.87 11.43
C ARG A 38 3.59 11.42 12.66
N VAL A 39 4.24 12.35 13.35
CA VAL A 39 4.93 12.06 14.62
C VAL A 39 3.94 11.59 15.69
N ASN A 40 2.77 12.23 15.80
CA ASN A 40 1.72 11.80 16.72
C ASN A 40 1.21 10.39 16.43
N LEU A 41 1.05 10.04 15.13
CA LEU A 41 0.69 8.68 14.73
C LEU A 41 1.76 7.67 15.18
N LEU A 42 3.05 7.98 14.96
CA LEU A 42 4.17 7.13 15.35
C LEU A 42 4.26 6.94 16.87
N LEU A 43 4.09 8.00 17.64
CA LEU A 43 4.14 7.94 19.11
C LEU A 43 3.02 7.06 19.67
N ARG A 44 1.78 7.20 19.16
CA ARG A 44 0.65 6.35 19.56
C ARG A 44 0.87 4.88 19.19
N LEU A 45 1.38 4.62 17.97
CA LEU A 45 1.76 3.30 17.53
C LEU A 45 2.80 2.66 18.46
N MET A 46 3.91 3.38 18.73
CA MET A 46 5.00 2.88 19.57
C MET A 46 4.54 2.62 21.00
N ALA A 47 3.72 3.50 21.58
CA ALA A 47 3.17 3.29 22.92
C ALA A 47 2.35 1.99 23.01
N SER A 48 1.55 1.67 21.99
CA SER A 48 0.77 0.44 21.95
C SER A 48 1.64 -0.80 21.75
N LEU A 49 2.69 -0.71 20.91
CA LEU A 49 3.67 -1.78 20.75
C LEU A 49 4.38 -2.09 22.07
N ALA A 50 4.81 -1.06 22.80
CA ALA A 50 5.44 -1.21 24.12
C ALA A 50 4.50 -1.90 25.12
N ALA A 51 3.24 -1.49 25.17
CA ALA A 51 2.22 -2.11 26.02
C ALA A 51 2.03 -3.61 25.72
N CYS A 52 2.32 -4.05 24.50
CA CYS A 52 2.30 -5.44 24.10
C CYS A 52 3.63 -6.18 24.33
N GLY A 53 4.66 -5.53 24.86
CA GLY A 53 5.97 -6.12 25.14
C GLY A 53 6.96 -6.07 23.99
N ILE A 54 6.68 -5.31 22.93
CA ILE A 54 7.65 -5.06 21.86
C ILE A 54 8.67 -4.03 22.36
N GLY A 55 9.93 -4.47 22.48
CA GLY A 55 11.01 -3.66 23.04
C GLY A 55 11.82 -2.88 22.03
N GLU A 56 11.67 -3.16 20.72
CA GLU A 56 12.50 -2.58 19.68
C GLU A 56 11.70 -2.26 18.42
N VAL A 57 11.95 -1.07 17.87
CA VAL A 57 11.42 -0.60 16.59
C VAL A 57 12.58 -0.07 15.75
N ARG A 58 12.65 -0.46 14.48
CA ARG A 58 13.63 0.07 13.54
C ARG A 58 12.94 0.85 12.43
N MET A 59 13.41 2.05 12.19
CA MET A 59 12.76 2.97 11.28
C MET A 59 13.68 3.41 10.14
N MET A 60 13.11 3.56 8.96
CA MET A 60 13.78 4.17 7.81
C MET A 60 14.15 5.63 8.13
N PRO A 61 15.43 6.06 7.93
CA PRO A 61 15.81 7.45 8.12
C PRO A 61 15.24 8.34 7.00
N ASP A 62 15.09 9.65 7.29
CA ASP A 62 14.64 10.66 6.34
C ASP A 62 15.49 11.92 6.37
N ARG A 63 15.34 12.78 5.36
CA ARG A 63 15.91 14.13 5.29
C ARG A 63 14.85 15.24 5.38
N GLU A 64 13.58 14.89 5.39
CA GLU A 64 12.46 15.83 5.36
C GLU A 64 12.05 16.32 6.78
N GLY A 65 12.77 15.89 7.81
CA GLY A 65 12.60 16.38 9.19
C GLY A 65 11.71 15.53 10.09
N LEU A 66 11.15 14.43 9.62
CA LEU A 66 10.34 13.52 10.45
C LEU A 66 11.17 12.96 11.61
N ARG A 67 12.40 12.49 11.30
CA ARG A 67 13.36 12.01 12.31
C ARG A 67 13.67 13.04 13.37
N ALA A 68 14.01 14.28 12.95
CA ALA A 68 14.37 15.34 13.86
C ALA A 68 13.22 15.71 14.80
N LEU A 69 12.01 15.80 14.25
CA LEU A 69 10.80 16.12 15.01
C LEU A 69 10.45 15.00 15.99
N LEU A 70 10.51 13.72 15.54
CA LEU A 70 10.23 12.57 16.39
C LEU A 70 11.22 12.49 17.56
N LEU A 71 12.54 12.65 17.32
CA LEU A 71 13.56 12.64 18.38
C LEU A 71 13.36 13.78 19.39
N ARG A 72 12.98 14.97 18.92
CA ARG A 72 12.66 16.11 19.79
C ARG A 72 11.47 15.80 20.71
N ASP A 73 10.40 15.24 20.16
CA ASP A 73 9.18 14.92 20.91
C ASP A 73 9.40 13.76 21.90
N LEU A 74 10.24 12.79 21.54
CA LEU A 74 10.68 11.73 22.45
C LEU A 74 11.47 12.28 23.65
N ALA A 75 12.40 13.22 23.40
CA ALA A 75 13.20 13.85 24.45
C ALA A 75 12.35 14.66 25.46
N GLN A 76 11.18 15.15 25.04
CA GLN A 76 10.24 15.87 25.92
C GLN A 76 9.36 14.93 26.78
N ARG A 77 9.44 13.62 26.58
CA ARG A 77 8.58 12.61 27.24
C ARG A 77 9.40 11.47 27.85
N PRO A 78 10.35 11.76 28.75
CA PRO A 78 11.26 10.76 29.30
C PRO A 78 10.54 9.65 30.10
N ASP A 79 9.35 9.93 30.62
CA ASP A 79 8.56 8.98 31.41
C ASP A 79 7.74 7.99 30.54
N TRP A 80 7.69 8.21 29.23
CA TRP A 80 6.97 7.30 28.36
C TRP A 80 7.76 6.01 28.15
N ARG A 81 7.12 4.88 28.49
CA ARG A 81 7.67 3.55 28.17
C ARG A 81 7.40 3.25 26.70
N LEU A 82 8.39 3.54 25.86
CA LEU A 82 8.35 3.28 24.42
C LEU A 82 9.41 2.23 24.06
N PRO A 83 9.27 1.53 22.90
CA PRO A 83 10.33 0.67 22.41
C PRO A 83 11.60 1.47 22.11
N GLN A 84 12.76 0.84 22.21
CA GLN A 84 13.99 1.41 21.68
C GLN A 84 13.79 1.69 20.19
N LEU A 85 14.11 2.92 19.76
CA LEU A 85 14.02 3.34 18.36
C LEU A 85 15.41 3.38 17.73
N ASP A 86 15.65 2.49 16.78
CA ASP A 86 16.87 2.45 15.99
C ASP A 86 16.59 2.88 14.54
N TRP A 87 17.61 3.43 13.90
CA TRP A 87 17.53 3.87 12.51
C TRP A 87 18.25 2.87 11.61
N LEU A 88 17.63 2.56 10.45
CA LEU A 88 18.29 1.72 9.46
C LEU A 88 19.57 2.37 8.97
N PRO A 89 20.62 1.57 8.71
CA PRO A 89 21.84 2.06 8.12
C PRO A 89 21.63 2.44 6.64
N GLY A 90 22.46 3.32 6.12
CA GLY A 90 22.49 3.68 4.70
C GLY A 90 22.40 5.17 4.44
N THR A 91 22.58 5.54 3.17
CA THR A 91 22.50 6.92 2.70
C THR A 91 21.08 7.20 2.25
N VAL A 92 20.49 8.29 2.73
CA VAL A 92 19.17 8.74 2.32
C VAL A 92 19.28 9.50 0.99
N THR A 93 18.57 9.01 -0.03
CA THR A 93 18.54 9.62 -1.39
C THR A 93 17.33 10.53 -1.57
N ALA A 94 16.33 10.46 -0.68
CA ALA A 94 15.04 11.12 -0.80
C ALA A 94 14.26 10.70 -2.06
N THR A 95 14.42 9.44 -2.47
CA THR A 95 13.70 8.82 -3.59
C THR A 95 12.96 7.56 -3.13
N VAL A 96 12.20 6.93 -4.03
CA VAL A 96 11.54 5.64 -3.78
C VAL A 96 12.56 4.53 -3.48
N GLN A 97 13.81 4.69 -3.91
CA GLN A 97 14.87 3.70 -3.66
C GLN A 97 15.12 3.49 -2.15
N ASP A 98 14.99 4.55 -1.35
CA ASP A 98 15.11 4.44 0.12
C ASP A 98 14.06 3.48 0.69
N THR A 99 12.83 3.52 0.16
CA THR A 99 11.76 2.59 0.55
C THR A 99 12.08 1.15 0.14
N PHE A 100 12.63 0.94 -1.07
CA PHE A 100 13.02 -0.40 -1.54
C PHE A 100 14.11 -1.01 -0.67
N GLU A 101 15.17 -0.24 -0.40
CA GLU A 101 16.29 -0.71 0.43
C GLU A 101 15.85 -0.94 1.89
N ALA A 102 15.02 -0.08 2.45
CA ALA A 102 14.46 -0.27 3.78
C ALA A 102 13.64 -1.56 3.88
N ALA A 103 12.75 -1.81 2.93
CA ALA A 103 11.90 -3.01 2.91
C ALA A 103 12.75 -4.29 2.79
N LYS A 104 13.74 -4.31 1.89
CA LYS A 104 14.69 -5.43 1.74
C LYS A 104 15.48 -5.68 3.02
N TRP A 105 16.01 -4.60 3.61
CA TRP A 105 16.79 -4.70 4.83
C TRP A 105 15.96 -5.29 5.98
N MET A 106 14.75 -4.79 6.17
CA MET A 106 13.82 -5.28 7.20
C MET A 106 13.46 -6.75 6.97
N GLN A 107 13.25 -7.15 5.72
CA GLN A 107 12.99 -8.54 5.36
C GLN A 107 14.18 -9.44 5.68
N GLN A 108 15.39 -9.05 5.28
CA GLN A 108 16.61 -9.82 5.53
C GLN A 108 17.00 -9.89 7.01
N ALA A 109 16.74 -8.83 7.75
CA ALA A 109 17.02 -8.74 9.18
C ALA A 109 15.92 -9.37 10.06
N GLY A 110 14.87 -9.95 9.48
CA GLY A 110 13.86 -10.71 10.19
C GLY A 110 12.88 -9.86 11.01
N ALA A 111 12.42 -8.73 10.46
CA ALA A 111 11.33 -7.95 11.06
C ALA A 111 10.09 -8.84 11.27
N ALA A 112 9.42 -8.73 12.40
CA ALA A 112 8.15 -9.42 12.65
C ALA A 112 7.03 -8.90 11.75
N ALA A 113 7.05 -7.62 11.45
CA ALA A 113 6.18 -6.95 10.48
C ALA A 113 6.77 -5.61 10.07
N ILE A 114 6.28 -5.02 8.96
CA ILE A 114 6.64 -3.68 8.50
C ILE A 114 5.40 -2.80 8.50
N VAL A 115 5.39 -1.76 9.34
CA VAL A 115 4.38 -0.71 9.31
C VAL A 115 4.73 0.30 8.22
N VAL A 116 3.77 0.58 7.34
CA VAL A 116 3.98 1.49 6.22
C VAL A 116 3.05 2.69 6.37
N LEU A 117 3.65 3.87 6.60
CA LEU A 117 2.94 5.15 6.62
C LEU A 117 3.03 5.79 5.24
N GLY A 118 1.96 5.77 4.50
CA GLY A 118 1.97 6.35 3.14
C GLY A 118 0.70 6.08 2.34
N GLY A 119 0.76 6.36 1.04
CA GLY A 119 -0.26 6.04 0.05
C GLY A 119 -0.01 4.72 -0.66
N ASP A 120 -0.81 4.44 -1.69
CA ASP A 120 -0.75 3.21 -2.49
C ASP A 120 0.65 2.96 -3.06
N GLY A 121 1.31 3.99 -3.61
CA GLY A 121 2.65 3.87 -4.18
C GLY A 121 3.73 3.48 -3.16
N THR A 122 3.64 3.98 -1.91
CA THR A 122 4.57 3.56 -0.85
C THR A 122 4.34 2.10 -0.46
N HIS A 123 3.07 1.70 -0.32
CA HIS A 123 2.72 0.31 -0.02
C HIS A 123 3.14 -0.64 -1.14
N ARG A 124 2.98 -0.24 -2.41
CA ARG A 124 3.48 -0.98 -3.58
C ARG A 124 5.00 -1.17 -3.51
N ALA A 125 5.73 -0.10 -3.20
CA ALA A 125 7.18 -0.15 -3.08
C ALA A 125 7.63 -1.14 -2.00
N VAL A 126 6.95 -1.18 -0.85
CA VAL A 126 7.23 -2.13 0.23
C VAL A 126 6.80 -3.54 -0.15
N ALA A 127 5.58 -3.74 -0.64
CA ALA A 127 5.06 -5.05 -1.01
C ALA A 127 5.95 -5.80 -2.01
N ARG A 128 6.57 -5.06 -2.93
CA ARG A 128 7.52 -5.60 -3.91
C ARG A 128 8.78 -6.20 -3.28
N HIS A 129 9.15 -5.77 -2.07
CA HIS A 129 10.43 -6.10 -1.44
C HIS A 129 10.33 -6.69 -0.02
N CYS A 130 9.13 -6.77 0.55
CA CYS A 130 8.92 -7.29 1.92
C CYS A 130 9.07 -8.82 2.03
N GLY A 131 9.08 -9.56 0.91
CA GLY A 131 9.11 -11.03 0.92
C GLY A 131 7.97 -11.62 1.75
N GLU A 132 8.31 -12.48 2.71
CA GLU A 132 7.35 -13.13 3.62
C GLU A 132 6.96 -12.27 4.83
N VAL A 133 7.65 -11.13 5.05
CA VAL A 133 7.34 -10.24 6.18
C VAL A 133 6.01 -9.55 5.92
N PRO A 134 5.02 -9.67 6.84
CA PRO A 134 3.72 -9.04 6.64
C PRO A 134 3.81 -7.53 6.74
N ILE A 135 3.01 -6.84 5.93
CA ILE A 135 2.90 -5.39 5.99
C ILE A 135 1.64 -4.95 6.74
N VAL A 136 1.72 -3.79 7.36
CA VAL A 136 0.62 -3.16 8.08
C VAL A 136 0.45 -1.75 7.54
N GLY A 137 -0.64 -1.51 6.82
CA GLY A 137 -0.89 -0.22 6.18
C GLY A 137 -1.48 0.80 7.16
N LEU A 138 -0.90 2.00 7.16
CA LEU A 138 -1.45 3.17 7.82
C LEU A 138 -1.53 4.31 6.80
N SER A 139 -2.74 4.59 6.34
CA SER A 139 -2.98 5.65 5.37
C SER A 139 -2.64 7.02 5.95
N THR A 140 -1.89 7.82 5.21
CA THR A 140 -1.57 9.21 5.53
C THR A 140 -2.21 10.21 4.58
N GLY A 141 -3.19 9.78 3.77
CA GLY A 141 -3.90 10.60 2.80
C GLY A 141 -5.34 10.13 2.59
N THR A 142 -6.14 11.00 1.98
CA THR A 142 -7.58 10.77 1.77
C THR A 142 -7.90 10.05 0.46
N ASN A 143 -6.90 9.79 -0.40
CA ASN A 143 -7.10 9.24 -1.75
C ASN A 143 -6.34 7.92 -1.94
N ASN A 144 -6.30 7.10 -0.90
CA ASN A 144 -5.65 5.79 -0.96
C ASN A 144 -6.72 4.71 -1.01
N ALA A 145 -6.53 3.73 -1.90
CA ALA A 145 -7.43 2.59 -2.03
C ALA A 145 -6.95 1.37 -1.24
N TRP A 146 -5.64 1.13 -1.15
CA TRP A 146 -5.11 -0.04 -0.45
C TRP A 146 -4.99 0.17 1.06
N PRO A 147 -4.24 1.19 1.59
CA PRO A 147 -4.16 1.39 3.03
C PRO A 147 -5.40 2.07 3.57
N GLU A 148 -5.95 1.52 4.65
CA GLU A 148 -7.07 2.13 5.33
C GLU A 148 -6.61 3.21 6.32
N MET A 149 -7.46 4.21 6.54
CA MET A 149 -7.30 5.14 7.65
C MET A 149 -7.71 4.44 8.93
N ARG A 150 -6.75 4.21 9.83
CA ARG A 150 -6.98 3.54 11.12
C ARG A 150 -6.34 4.32 12.25
N GLU A 151 -6.90 4.18 13.44
CA GLU A 151 -6.32 4.75 14.64
C GLU A 151 -5.06 3.97 15.04
N PRO A 152 -3.87 4.64 15.17
CA PRO A 152 -2.59 3.97 15.39
C PRO A 152 -2.50 3.17 16.69
N THR A 153 -3.22 3.56 17.74
CA THR A 153 -3.26 2.80 19.01
C THR A 153 -3.88 1.42 18.79
N VAL A 154 -4.99 1.37 18.06
CA VAL A 154 -5.71 0.13 17.74
C VAL A 154 -4.87 -0.76 16.83
N LEU A 155 -4.23 -0.16 15.81
CA LEU A 155 -3.31 -0.85 14.92
C LEU A 155 -2.10 -1.40 15.70
N GLY A 156 -1.49 -0.59 16.55
CA GLY A 156 -0.33 -0.99 17.36
C GLY A 156 -0.65 -2.09 18.36
N LEU A 157 -1.86 -2.10 18.93
CA LEU A 157 -2.33 -3.17 19.80
C LEU A 157 -2.43 -4.51 19.04
N ALA A 158 -3.10 -4.53 17.89
CA ALA A 158 -3.22 -5.73 17.07
C ALA A 158 -1.85 -6.25 16.60
N LEU A 159 -1.00 -5.34 16.12
CA LEU A 159 0.35 -5.64 15.67
C LEU A 159 1.24 -6.16 16.81
N GLY A 160 1.19 -5.52 17.97
CA GLY A 160 1.98 -5.91 19.13
C GLY A 160 1.60 -7.30 19.66
N LEU A 161 0.30 -7.64 19.66
CA LEU A 161 -0.17 -8.98 20.02
C LEU A 161 0.29 -10.04 19.02
N TYR A 162 0.28 -9.73 17.73
CA TYR A 162 0.81 -10.61 16.69
C TYR A 162 2.33 -10.76 16.83
N ALA A 163 3.08 -9.66 16.85
CA ALA A 163 4.54 -9.67 16.87
C ALA A 163 5.12 -10.30 18.15
N SER A 164 4.40 -10.22 19.28
CA SER A 164 4.77 -10.92 20.52
C SER A 164 4.37 -12.42 20.54
N GLY A 165 3.82 -12.95 19.45
CA GLY A 165 3.44 -14.37 19.33
C GLY A 165 2.17 -14.76 20.08
N ARG A 166 1.39 -13.80 20.60
CA ARG A 166 0.14 -14.05 21.32
C ARG A 166 -1.04 -14.39 20.42
N ILE A 167 -0.95 -14.02 19.13
CA ILE A 167 -1.97 -14.38 18.12
C ILE A 167 -1.31 -15.30 17.08
N PRO A 168 -1.86 -16.48 16.80
CA PRO A 168 -1.36 -17.36 15.75
C PRO A 168 -1.37 -16.71 14.37
N VAL A 169 -0.37 -17.04 13.54
CA VAL A 169 -0.16 -16.46 12.20
C VAL A 169 -1.40 -16.59 11.32
N GLU A 170 -2.06 -17.76 11.35
CA GLU A 170 -3.25 -18.08 10.57
C GLU A 170 -4.51 -17.30 11.00
N LYS A 171 -4.49 -16.69 12.20
CA LYS A 171 -5.57 -15.84 12.72
C LYS A 171 -5.26 -14.35 12.50
N ALA A 172 -3.98 -14.02 12.27
CA ALA A 172 -3.51 -12.65 12.19
C ALA A 172 -3.28 -12.17 10.76
N LEU A 173 -2.85 -13.07 9.85
CA LEU A 173 -2.38 -12.68 8.53
C LEU A 173 -3.34 -13.10 7.43
N VAL A 174 -3.43 -12.24 6.42
CA VAL A 174 -4.17 -12.50 5.19
C VAL A 174 -3.27 -12.32 3.97
N TRP A 175 -3.52 -13.13 2.95
CA TRP A 175 -2.90 -12.98 1.66
C TRP A 175 -3.60 -11.89 0.85
N ASN A 176 -2.82 -11.10 0.16
CA ASN A 176 -3.28 -10.04 -0.74
C ASN A 176 -2.90 -10.37 -2.19
N LYS A 177 -3.63 -9.75 -3.12
CA LYS A 177 -3.41 -9.81 -4.56
C LYS A 177 -2.63 -8.58 -5.02
N TRP A 178 -2.03 -8.70 -6.20
CA TRP A 178 -1.57 -7.56 -6.99
C TRP A 178 -1.69 -7.84 -8.49
N LEU A 179 -1.50 -6.83 -9.31
CA LEU A 179 -1.35 -6.98 -10.75
C LEU A 179 0.13 -7.08 -11.10
N ASP A 180 0.55 -8.13 -11.80
CA ASP A 180 1.86 -8.19 -12.45
C ASP A 180 1.78 -7.46 -13.79
N ILE A 181 2.75 -6.60 -14.06
CA ILE A 181 2.91 -5.86 -15.31
C ILE A 181 4.23 -6.26 -15.92
N VAL A 182 4.19 -6.83 -17.13
CA VAL A 182 5.36 -7.28 -17.87
C VAL A 182 5.38 -6.60 -19.22
N ILE A 183 6.44 -5.83 -19.49
CA ILE A 183 6.71 -5.22 -20.79
C ILE A 183 7.88 -5.97 -21.41
N THR A 184 7.65 -6.62 -22.53
CA THR A 184 8.70 -7.29 -23.31
C THR A 184 9.23 -6.29 -24.34
N GLU A 185 10.52 -5.98 -24.25
CA GLU A 185 11.21 -5.11 -25.20
C GLU A 185 11.44 -5.81 -26.55
N ALA A 186 11.80 -5.04 -27.57
CA ALA A 186 12.05 -5.60 -28.91
C ALA A 186 13.19 -6.64 -28.95
N ASP A 187 14.16 -6.53 -28.04
CA ASP A 187 15.28 -7.47 -27.87
C ASP A 187 14.95 -8.69 -26.99
N GLY A 188 13.69 -8.80 -26.52
CA GLY A 188 13.25 -9.85 -25.62
C GLY A 188 13.50 -9.58 -24.13
N THR A 189 14.15 -8.47 -23.78
CA THR A 189 14.35 -8.07 -22.38
C THR A 189 13.01 -7.80 -21.70
N LEU A 190 12.87 -8.20 -20.43
CA LEU A 190 11.66 -8.03 -19.65
C LEU A 190 11.79 -6.92 -18.63
N ARG A 191 10.95 -5.90 -18.76
CA ARG A 191 10.74 -4.88 -17.73
C ARG A 191 9.49 -5.24 -16.92
N ARG A 192 9.65 -5.38 -15.59
CA ARG A 192 8.59 -5.86 -14.70
C ARG A 192 8.24 -4.80 -13.67
N ASP A 193 6.95 -4.65 -13.42
CA ASP A 193 6.41 -3.85 -12.30
C ASP A 193 5.16 -4.52 -11.72
N ILE A 194 4.62 -3.94 -10.66
CA ILE A 194 3.39 -4.41 -10.01
C ILE A 194 2.45 -3.22 -9.75
N ALA A 195 1.15 -3.50 -9.63
CA ALA A 195 0.17 -2.57 -9.07
C ALA A 195 -0.60 -3.24 -7.93
N LEU A 196 -0.78 -2.53 -6.81
CA LEU A 196 -1.57 -3.06 -5.68
C LEU A 196 -3.06 -2.94 -5.94
N VAL A 197 -3.49 -1.87 -6.59
CA VAL A 197 -4.89 -1.50 -6.80
C VAL A 197 -5.25 -1.54 -8.26
N ASP A 198 -4.62 -0.65 -9.07
CA ASP A 198 -5.02 -0.44 -10.45
C ASP A 198 -3.84 -0.24 -11.42
N ALA A 199 -4.08 -0.65 -12.68
CA ALA A 199 -3.26 -0.32 -13.83
C ALA A 199 -4.17 0.23 -14.94
N ALA A 200 -4.09 1.53 -15.19
CA ALA A 200 -4.88 2.21 -16.22
C ALA A 200 -4.07 2.41 -17.50
N ILE A 201 -4.66 2.07 -18.64
CA ILE A 201 -4.02 2.19 -19.95
C ILE A 201 -4.60 3.41 -20.70
N THR A 202 -3.73 4.29 -21.16
CA THR A 202 -4.10 5.46 -21.96
C THR A 202 -3.21 5.63 -23.17
N GLY A 203 -3.76 6.21 -24.25
CA GLY A 203 -3.01 6.53 -25.49
C GLY A 203 -2.20 7.84 -25.42
N GLU A 204 -2.39 8.65 -24.40
CA GLU A 204 -1.68 9.91 -24.24
C GLU A 204 -0.21 9.68 -23.83
N GLN A 205 0.74 10.30 -24.55
CA GLN A 205 2.18 10.09 -24.34
C GLN A 205 2.73 10.74 -23.07
N PHE A 206 2.01 11.70 -22.51
CA PHE A 206 2.36 12.38 -21.25
C PHE A 206 1.10 12.56 -20.42
N ILE A 207 0.93 11.75 -19.41
CA ILE A 207 -0.13 11.95 -18.43
C ILE A 207 0.39 12.98 -17.42
N GLY A 208 0.34 14.27 -17.77
CA GLY A 208 0.40 15.31 -16.73
C GLY A 208 -0.80 15.14 -15.80
N ALA A 209 -0.73 15.66 -14.59
CA ALA A 209 -1.77 15.56 -13.54
C ALA A 209 -3.22 15.79 -14.00
N ARG A 210 -3.42 16.42 -15.15
CA ARG A 210 -4.74 16.75 -15.70
C ARG A 210 -5.33 15.67 -16.61
N SER A 211 -4.53 14.81 -17.22
CA SER A 211 -5.02 13.90 -18.27
C SER A 211 -5.60 12.58 -17.71
N ILE A 212 -5.19 12.14 -16.53
CA ILE A 212 -5.82 10.98 -15.84
C ILE A 212 -7.29 11.28 -15.47
N TRP A 213 -7.67 12.55 -15.38
CA TRP A 213 -9.03 12.99 -15.07
C TRP A 213 -9.93 13.15 -16.30
N SER A 214 -9.35 13.18 -17.51
CA SER A 214 -10.09 13.06 -18.75
C SER A 214 -10.38 11.60 -19.01
N THR A 215 -11.50 11.10 -18.47
CA THR A 215 -11.92 9.70 -18.66
C THR A 215 -12.04 9.32 -20.14
N GLY A 216 -12.13 10.29 -21.05
CA GLY A 216 -12.13 10.08 -22.50
C GLY A 216 -10.79 9.59 -23.08
N ALA A 217 -9.69 9.71 -22.35
CA ALA A 217 -8.39 9.21 -22.78
C ALA A 217 -8.09 7.77 -22.32
N LEU A 218 -8.87 7.23 -21.38
CA LEU A 218 -8.70 5.88 -20.86
C LEU A 218 -9.17 4.83 -21.88
N SER A 219 -8.32 3.84 -22.13
CA SER A 219 -8.65 2.69 -22.98
C SER A 219 -9.07 1.47 -22.16
N GLN A 220 -8.28 1.11 -21.13
CA GLN A 220 -8.54 -0.04 -20.28
C GLN A 220 -8.16 0.28 -18.83
N LEU A 221 -8.80 -0.41 -17.89
CA LEU A 221 -8.48 -0.38 -16.46
C LEU A 221 -8.47 -1.82 -15.95
N PHE A 222 -7.38 -2.19 -15.30
CA PHE A 222 -7.21 -3.46 -14.61
C PHE A 222 -7.19 -3.19 -13.12
N LEU A 223 -7.99 -3.95 -12.37
CA LEU A 223 -8.16 -3.78 -10.92
C LEU A 223 -7.88 -5.10 -10.22
N SER A 224 -7.04 -5.08 -9.20
CA SER A 224 -6.85 -6.25 -8.34
C SER A 224 -8.05 -6.46 -7.42
N PHE A 225 -8.67 -5.39 -6.96
CA PHE A 225 -9.95 -5.34 -6.23
C PHE A 225 -10.67 -4.03 -6.56
N ALA A 226 -11.99 -3.98 -6.30
CA ALA A 226 -12.83 -2.84 -6.63
C ALA A 226 -13.91 -2.67 -5.54
N GLU A 227 -13.71 -1.71 -4.64
CA GLU A 227 -14.61 -1.46 -3.51
C GLU A 227 -15.48 -0.22 -3.77
N PRO A 228 -16.81 -0.26 -3.55
CA PRO A 228 -17.71 0.86 -3.85
C PRO A 228 -17.40 2.16 -3.09
N GLN A 229 -16.79 2.05 -1.90
CA GLN A 229 -16.42 3.19 -1.07
C GLN A 229 -15.09 3.83 -1.45
N ALA A 230 -14.38 3.30 -2.45
CA ALA A 230 -13.11 3.85 -2.92
C ALA A 230 -13.31 5.21 -3.62
N VAL A 231 -12.23 5.99 -3.70
CA VAL A 231 -12.11 7.20 -4.50
C VAL A 231 -10.96 7.03 -5.48
N GLY A 232 -11.13 7.47 -6.72
CA GLY A 232 -10.13 7.28 -7.77
C GLY A 232 -10.62 6.31 -8.85
N LEU A 233 -9.69 5.80 -9.67
CA LEU A 233 -10.05 4.91 -10.77
C LEU A 233 -10.66 3.58 -10.29
N SER A 234 -10.24 3.08 -9.13
CA SER A 234 -10.81 1.86 -8.53
C SER A 234 -12.29 2.00 -8.17
N ALA A 235 -12.77 3.22 -7.90
CA ALA A 235 -14.19 3.48 -7.65
C ALA A 235 -15.06 3.16 -8.86
N ILE A 236 -14.55 3.33 -10.08
CA ILE A 236 -15.26 2.98 -11.32
C ILE A 236 -15.62 1.49 -11.28
N GLY A 237 -14.64 0.64 -10.98
CA GLY A 237 -14.88 -0.80 -10.86
C GLY A 237 -15.82 -1.14 -9.69
N GLY A 238 -15.61 -0.50 -8.52
CA GLY A 238 -16.43 -0.76 -7.34
C GLY A 238 -17.91 -0.42 -7.51
N LEU A 239 -18.21 0.64 -8.27
CA LEU A 239 -19.60 1.03 -8.56
C LEU A 239 -20.19 0.28 -9.76
N LEU A 240 -19.35 -0.29 -10.63
CA LEU A 240 -19.78 -1.08 -11.78
C LEU A 240 -20.02 -2.55 -11.39
N GLN A 241 -19.03 -3.18 -10.81
CA GLN A 241 -19.05 -4.57 -10.33
C GLN A 241 -18.06 -4.72 -9.17
N PRO A 242 -18.54 -4.68 -7.91
CA PRO A 242 -17.68 -4.83 -6.75
C PRO A 242 -16.89 -6.14 -6.78
N VAL A 243 -15.60 -6.05 -6.41
CA VAL A 243 -14.70 -7.20 -6.23
C VAL A 243 -13.92 -7.03 -4.94
N GLY A 244 -14.15 -7.89 -3.99
CA GLY A 244 -13.52 -7.83 -2.66
C GLY A 244 -12.01 -8.14 -2.71
N ARG A 245 -11.28 -7.63 -1.72
CA ARG A 245 -9.83 -7.87 -1.59
C ARG A 245 -9.47 -9.34 -1.43
N ARG A 246 -10.40 -10.16 -0.89
CA ARG A 246 -10.20 -11.59 -0.62
C ARG A 246 -10.82 -12.50 -1.67
N GLU A 247 -11.54 -11.95 -2.63
CA GLU A 247 -12.04 -12.71 -3.76
C GLU A 247 -10.88 -13.09 -4.71
N ASN A 248 -11.02 -14.22 -5.40
CA ASN A 248 -9.93 -14.74 -6.23
C ASN A 248 -9.74 -13.94 -7.52
N ASP A 249 -10.79 -13.32 -8.03
CA ASP A 249 -10.73 -12.55 -9.26
C ASP A 249 -10.43 -11.06 -8.99
N GLY A 250 -10.01 -10.37 -10.04
CA GLY A 250 -10.00 -8.93 -10.18
C GLY A 250 -11.06 -8.48 -11.18
N LEU A 251 -10.91 -7.27 -11.71
CA LEU A 251 -11.81 -6.72 -12.73
C LEU A 251 -11.01 -6.07 -13.85
N GLN A 252 -11.41 -6.34 -15.09
CA GLN A 252 -10.94 -5.63 -16.27
C GLN A 252 -12.08 -4.83 -16.85
N ILE A 253 -11.84 -3.55 -17.16
CA ILE A 253 -12.79 -2.62 -17.77
C ILE A 253 -12.19 -2.09 -19.05
N THR A 254 -13.01 -2.04 -20.10
CA THR A 254 -12.70 -1.37 -21.37
C THR A 254 -13.61 -0.16 -21.51
N PHE A 255 -12.99 1.01 -21.70
CA PHE A 255 -13.72 2.26 -21.86
C PHE A 255 -14.16 2.50 -23.30
N GLY A 256 -15.25 3.21 -23.49
CA GLY A 256 -15.81 3.55 -24.79
C GLY A 256 -17.33 3.44 -24.82
N SER A 257 -17.91 3.69 -26.00
CA SER A 257 -19.36 3.61 -26.25
C SER A 257 -19.82 2.17 -26.46
N GLY A 258 -21.10 1.90 -26.24
CA GLY A 258 -21.74 0.62 -26.56
C GLY A 258 -22.16 -0.24 -25.36
N GLY A 259 -21.79 0.14 -24.16
CA GLY A 259 -22.22 -0.52 -22.91
C GLY A 259 -23.06 0.39 -22.02
N CYS A 260 -22.49 0.88 -20.93
CA CYS A 260 -23.20 1.75 -19.99
C CYS A 260 -22.40 3.04 -19.71
N ARG A 261 -23.10 4.02 -19.14
CA ARG A 261 -22.52 5.25 -18.57
C ARG A 261 -22.63 5.19 -17.07
N LEU A 262 -21.52 5.45 -16.37
CA LEU A 262 -21.40 5.37 -14.92
C LEU A 262 -20.93 6.70 -14.35
N LEU A 263 -21.59 7.19 -13.31
CA LEU A 263 -21.11 8.33 -12.52
C LEU A 263 -20.21 7.80 -11.39
N ALA A 264 -18.93 8.22 -11.37
CA ALA A 264 -17.94 7.74 -10.41
C ALA A 264 -17.15 8.88 -9.75
N PRO A 265 -16.76 8.75 -8.46
CA PRO A 265 -15.89 9.69 -7.76
C PRO A 265 -14.41 9.43 -8.15
N VAL A 266 -14.00 9.99 -9.28
CA VAL A 266 -12.66 9.78 -9.84
C VAL A 266 -11.55 10.51 -9.06
N ALA A 267 -11.90 11.49 -8.23
CA ALA A 267 -11.01 12.15 -7.27
C ALA A 267 -11.82 12.75 -6.11
N PRO A 268 -11.17 13.13 -4.98
CA PRO A 268 -11.84 13.83 -3.90
C PRO A 268 -12.52 15.10 -4.39
N GLY A 269 -13.86 15.16 -4.25
CA GLY A 269 -14.68 16.27 -4.71
C GLY A 269 -14.96 16.30 -6.22
N VAL A 270 -14.53 15.29 -6.99
CA VAL A 270 -14.73 15.23 -8.45
C VAL A 270 -15.54 13.99 -8.81
N LEU A 271 -16.76 14.21 -9.30
CA LEU A 271 -17.60 13.18 -9.90
C LEU A 271 -17.53 13.33 -11.43
N SER A 272 -17.33 12.22 -12.13
CA SER A 272 -17.28 12.18 -13.59
C SER A 272 -18.15 11.07 -14.16
N GLU A 273 -18.83 11.37 -15.26
CA GLU A 273 -19.46 10.35 -16.08
C GLU A 273 -18.42 9.65 -16.94
N VAL A 274 -18.48 8.32 -16.96
CA VAL A 274 -17.52 7.44 -17.66
C VAL A 274 -18.28 6.53 -18.58
N ASP A 275 -17.92 6.51 -19.86
CA ASP A 275 -18.50 5.58 -20.85
C ASP A 275 -17.73 4.26 -20.79
N ILE A 276 -18.41 3.16 -20.50
CA ILE A 276 -17.88 1.83 -20.36
C ILE A 276 -18.42 0.94 -21.47
N ALA A 277 -17.54 0.45 -22.33
CA ALA A 277 -17.91 -0.44 -23.44
C ALA A 277 -18.12 -1.89 -22.98
N HIS A 278 -17.23 -2.37 -22.10
CA HIS A 278 -17.26 -3.77 -21.64
C HIS A 278 -16.50 -3.94 -20.35
N TRP A 279 -16.87 -4.93 -19.54
CA TRP A 279 -16.10 -5.35 -18.35
C TRP A 279 -16.21 -6.87 -18.17
N GLN A 280 -15.21 -7.44 -17.50
CA GLN A 280 -15.16 -8.88 -17.23
C GLN A 280 -14.28 -9.17 -16.01
N PRO A 281 -14.49 -10.31 -15.33
CA PRO A 281 -13.58 -10.77 -14.29
C PRO A 281 -12.16 -10.94 -14.83
N LEU A 282 -11.18 -10.49 -14.06
CA LEU A 282 -9.76 -10.71 -14.32
C LEU A 282 -9.31 -11.92 -13.51
N GLN A 283 -9.24 -13.08 -14.15
CA GLN A 283 -8.90 -14.33 -13.49
C GLN A 283 -7.41 -14.41 -13.13
N HIS A 284 -7.13 -15.07 -12.00
CA HIS A 284 -5.76 -15.32 -11.55
C HIS A 284 -4.92 -16.04 -12.62
N GLY A 285 -3.69 -15.54 -12.83
CA GLY A 285 -2.72 -16.14 -13.74
C GLY A 285 -3.04 -16.04 -15.23
N VAL A 286 -4.22 -15.52 -15.61
CA VAL A 286 -4.60 -15.36 -17.00
C VAL A 286 -4.02 -14.06 -17.56
N PRO A 287 -3.07 -14.13 -18.53
CA PRO A 287 -2.44 -12.95 -19.09
C PRO A 287 -3.41 -12.16 -19.98
N GLN A 288 -3.47 -10.86 -19.78
CA GLN A 288 -4.25 -9.93 -20.60
C GLN A 288 -3.32 -8.99 -21.34
N SER A 289 -3.55 -8.80 -22.63
CA SER A 289 -2.84 -7.85 -23.47
C SER A 289 -3.53 -6.50 -23.47
N THR A 290 -2.77 -5.42 -23.67
CA THR A 290 -3.35 -4.10 -23.91
C THR A 290 -3.96 -3.99 -25.29
N LEU A 291 -5.07 -3.26 -25.43
CA LEU A 291 -5.70 -2.95 -26.73
C LEU A 291 -4.87 -1.94 -27.53
N LEU A 292 -4.21 -1.02 -26.84
CA LEU A 292 -3.35 -0.03 -27.49
C LEU A 292 -1.99 -0.64 -27.79
N ARG A 293 -1.42 -0.27 -28.96
CA ARG A 293 -0.05 -0.63 -29.36
C ARG A 293 1.01 0.31 -28.80
N GLN A 294 0.61 1.50 -28.38
CA GLN A 294 1.48 2.49 -27.74
C GLN A 294 0.67 3.29 -26.72
N GLY A 295 1.34 3.77 -25.69
CA GLY A 295 0.69 4.56 -24.65
C GLY A 295 1.45 4.52 -23.34
N VAL A 296 0.69 4.76 -22.28
CA VAL A 296 1.19 4.78 -20.91
C VAL A 296 0.31 3.89 -20.04
N ILE A 297 0.95 3.17 -19.12
CA ILE A 297 0.31 2.46 -18.01
C ILE A 297 0.49 3.34 -16.76
N ALA A 298 -0.60 3.87 -16.24
CA ALA A 298 -0.60 4.52 -14.93
C ALA A 298 -0.86 3.46 -13.86
N VAL A 299 0.05 3.38 -12.88
CA VAL A 299 0.08 2.32 -11.86
C VAL A 299 -0.21 2.93 -10.50
N ASP A 300 -1.25 2.47 -9.83
CA ASP A 300 -1.73 2.99 -8.53
C ASP A 300 -1.82 4.53 -8.50
N GLY A 301 -2.08 5.13 -9.68
CA GLY A 301 -2.19 6.56 -9.89
C GLY A 301 -0.93 7.41 -9.66
N GLU A 302 0.24 6.81 -9.41
CA GLU A 302 1.47 7.55 -9.06
C GLU A 302 2.64 7.32 -10.03
N ARG A 303 2.67 6.17 -10.71
CA ARG A 303 3.79 5.78 -11.57
C ARG A 303 3.31 5.56 -12.99
N GLU A 304 4.11 6.01 -13.94
CA GLU A 304 3.85 5.86 -15.37
C GLU A 304 4.90 4.96 -16.01
N LEU A 305 4.43 4.02 -16.83
CA LEU A 305 5.25 3.15 -17.65
C LEU A 305 4.84 3.34 -19.10
N SER A 306 5.68 4.00 -19.90
CA SER A 306 5.45 4.14 -21.33
C SER A 306 5.75 2.85 -22.08
N PHE A 307 5.02 2.60 -23.15
CA PHE A 307 5.25 1.52 -24.11
C PHE A 307 4.96 1.99 -25.55
N ASN A 308 5.59 1.33 -26.51
CA ASN A 308 5.53 1.66 -27.93
C ASN A 308 5.18 0.41 -28.77
N PRO A 309 4.96 0.54 -30.10
CA PRO A 309 4.51 -0.57 -30.93
C PRO A 309 5.46 -1.77 -31.04
N THR A 310 6.75 -1.60 -30.68
CA THR A 310 7.74 -2.70 -30.72
C THR A 310 7.75 -3.52 -29.43
N GLN A 311 7.00 -3.09 -28.43
CA GLN A 311 6.92 -3.70 -27.09
C GLN A 311 5.59 -4.43 -26.93
N ARG A 312 5.62 -5.52 -26.15
CA ARG A 312 4.41 -6.25 -25.76
C ARG A 312 4.15 -6.07 -24.29
N VAL A 313 2.96 -5.60 -23.95
CA VAL A 313 2.50 -5.43 -22.56
C VAL A 313 1.55 -6.55 -22.18
N ILE A 314 1.83 -7.20 -21.06
CA ILE A 314 0.97 -8.21 -20.43
C ILE A 314 0.69 -7.78 -19.00
N ILE A 315 -0.59 -7.83 -18.63
CA ILE A 315 -1.07 -7.62 -17.25
C ILE A 315 -1.76 -8.89 -16.79
N SER A 316 -1.44 -9.37 -15.60
CA SER A 316 -2.08 -10.54 -15.00
C SER A 316 -2.31 -10.33 -13.50
N LEU A 317 -3.39 -10.90 -12.99
CA LEU A 317 -3.66 -10.92 -11.55
C LEU A 317 -2.82 -12.01 -10.88
N ARG A 318 -2.16 -11.69 -9.78
CA ARG A 318 -1.47 -12.65 -8.91
C ARG A 318 -2.16 -12.71 -7.56
N GLU A 319 -2.62 -13.89 -7.20
CA GLU A 319 -3.08 -14.20 -5.85
C GLU A 319 -1.90 -14.48 -4.91
N ARG A 320 -2.15 -14.41 -3.60
CA ARG A 320 -1.18 -14.74 -2.56
C ARG A 320 0.18 -14.09 -2.80
N ALA A 321 0.15 -12.83 -3.23
CA ALA A 321 1.33 -12.11 -3.66
C ALA A 321 2.17 -11.60 -2.47
N PHE A 322 1.51 -11.16 -1.40
CA PHE A 322 2.14 -10.73 -0.15
C PHE A 322 1.15 -10.84 1.01
N ARG A 323 1.65 -10.79 2.24
CA ARG A 323 0.82 -10.88 3.46
C ARG A 323 0.63 -9.53 4.11
N SER A 324 -0.54 -9.32 4.70
CA SER A 324 -0.79 -8.18 5.60
C SER A 324 -1.47 -8.63 6.88
N LEU A 325 -1.35 -7.79 7.93
CA LEU A 325 -2.05 -7.98 9.18
C LEU A 325 -3.53 -7.65 9.01
N ASP A 326 -4.41 -8.57 9.40
CA ASP A 326 -5.83 -8.30 9.56
C ASP A 326 -6.10 -7.79 10.98
N ILE A 327 -6.17 -6.48 11.14
CA ILE A 327 -6.33 -5.83 12.45
C ILE A 327 -7.65 -6.26 13.11
N ASN A 328 -8.73 -6.36 12.33
CA ASN A 328 -10.04 -6.75 12.85
C ASN A 328 -10.02 -8.20 13.35
N ALA A 329 -9.45 -9.13 12.57
CA ALA A 329 -9.32 -10.52 12.96
C ALA A 329 -8.44 -10.69 14.20
N CYS A 330 -7.31 -9.95 14.29
CA CYS A 330 -6.44 -9.95 15.45
C CYS A 330 -7.17 -9.54 16.72
N LEU A 331 -7.89 -8.42 16.69
CA LEU A 331 -8.59 -7.91 17.87
C LEU A 331 -9.79 -8.77 18.24
N HIS A 332 -10.49 -9.32 17.25
CA HIS A 332 -11.57 -10.26 17.49
C HIS A 332 -11.07 -11.53 18.20
N TYR A 333 -9.97 -12.11 17.70
CA TYR A 333 -9.32 -13.24 18.34
C TYR A 333 -8.84 -12.88 19.76
N ALA A 334 -8.20 -11.74 19.94
CA ALA A 334 -7.73 -11.28 21.25
C ALA A 334 -8.87 -11.13 22.27
N ALA A 335 -10.03 -10.63 21.84
CA ALA A 335 -11.22 -10.51 22.68
C ALA A 335 -11.78 -11.88 23.07
N GLN A 336 -11.92 -12.80 22.13
CA GLN A 336 -12.42 -14.16 22.36
C GLN A 336 -11.47 -14.97 23.26
N ALA A 337 -10.16 -14.90 22.99
CA ALA A 337 -9.13 -15.56 23.79
C ALA A 337 -8.78 -14.84 25.10
N GLN A 338 -9.45 -13.73 25.41
CA GLN A 338 -9.27 -12.94 26.63
C GLN A 338 -7.84 -12.45 26.87
N LEU A 339 -7.07 -12.24 25.79
CA LEU A 339 -5.64 -11.89 25.87
C LEU A 339 -5.33 -10.55 26.56
N LEU A 340 -6.31 -9.67 26.66
CA LEU A 340 -6.19 -8.33 27.25
C LEU A 340 -6.82 -8.23 28.64
N ARG A 341 -7.33 -9.33 29.17
CA ARG A 341 -7.86 -9.37 30.54
C ARG A 341 -6.73 -9.68 31.50
N HIS A 342 -6.52 -8.80 32.45
CA HIS A 342 -5.68 -9.07 33.62
C HIS A 342 -6.59 -9.51 34.76
N GLY A 343 -6.21 -10.56 35.48
CA GLY A 343 -7.02 -11.12 36.56
C GLY A 343 -7.37 -10.06 37.60
N ALA A 344 -8.57 -10.20 38.21
CA ALA A 344 -9.00 -9.43 39.37
C ALA A 344 -8.20 -9.84 40.61
#